data_68a35efc5b4a270ea710b50c4b8926c6
#
_entry.id   68a35efc5b4a270ea710b50c4b8926c6
#
_cell.length_a   1.000
_cell.length_b   1.000
_cell.length_c   1.000
_cell.angle_alpha   90.00
_cell.angle_beta   90.00
_cell.angle_gamma   90.00
#
_symmetry.space_group_name_H-M   'P 1'
#
loop_
_entity.id
_entity.type
_entity.pdbx_description
1 polymer ?
#
loop_
_entity_poly.entity_id
_entity_poly.type
_entity_poly.pdbx_seq_one_letter_code
_entity_poly.pdbx_strand_id
1 'polypeptide(L)'
;VKPALRADINNELGRGATIFYYVGHGAEDNLADEQIFQSRDITNLTNDMMRPVFIAFSCDVGVFDSPSRLSMAEQFTLAENGGAIGAICASQVSFVTPNHLPSNALFENL
;
A
#
# COMPACT_ATOMS: atom_id res chain seq x y z
N VAL A 1 -5.40 15.92 5.67
CA VAL A 1 -5.40 14.74 6.54
C VAL A 1 -6.83 14.32 6.83
N LYS A 2 -7.11 13.03 6.76
CA LYS A 2 -8.44 12.44 7.06
C LYS A 2 -8.29 11.38 8.17
N PRO A 3 -8.26 11.80 9.44
CA PRO A 3 -7.99 10.89 10.56
C PRO A 3 -8.99 9.73 10.68
N ALA A 4 -10.27 9.99 10.43
CA ALA A 4 -11.30 8.96 10.50
C ALA A 4 -11.08 7.86 9.46
N LEU A 5 -10.82 8.22 8.20
CA LEU A 5 -10.55 7.27 7.14
C LEU A 5 -9.27 6.46 7.42
N ARG A 6 -8.24 7.13 7.92
CA ARG A 6 -6.99 6.47 8.30
C ARG A 6 -7.21 5.44 9.41
N ALA A 7 -7.99 5.81 10.43
CA ALA A 7 -8.36 4.88 11.51
C ALA A 7 -9.15 3.68 10.98
N ASP A 8 -10.10 3.90 10.07
CA ASP A 8 -10.89 2.83 9.47
C ASP A 8 -10.02 1.85 8.67
N ILE A 9 -9.08 2.35 7.86
CA ILE A 9 -8.13 1.50 7.13
C ILE A 9 -7.30 0.65 8.10
N ASN A 10 -6.73 1.25 9.13
CA ASN A 10 -5.95 0.53 10.13
C ASN A 10 -6.79 -0.52 10.87
N ASN A 11 -8.02 -0.21 11.21
CA ASN A 11 -8.93 -1.15 11.86
C ASN A 11 -9.26 -2.34 10.95
N GLU A 12 -9.57 -2.10 9.69
CA GLU A 12 -9.88 -3.17 8.73
C GLU A 12 -8.66 -4.07 8.46
N LEU A 13 -7.47 -3.51 8.34
CA LEU A 13 -6.23 -4.30 8.24
C LEU A 13 -6.00 -5.13 9.49
N GLY A 14 -6.25 -4.57 10.68
CA GLY A 14 -6.14 -5.30 11.95
C GLY A 14 -7.12 -6.44 12.11
N ARG A 15 -8.31 -6.34 11.50
CA ARG A 15 -9.33 -7.40 11.47
C ARG A 15 -9.02 -8.51 10.48
N GLY A 16 -8.14 -8.24 9.53
CA GLY A 16 -7.76 -9.14 8.45
C GLY A 16 -8.48 -8.80 7.15
N ALA A 17 -7.68 -8.52 6.13
CA ALA A 17 -8.15 -8.28 4.77
C ALA A 17 -7.43 -9.22 3.80
N THR A 18 -8.09 -9.65 2.74
CA THR A 18 -7.46 -10.48 1.70
C THR A 18 -6.66 -9.62 0.74
N ILE A 19 -7.20 -8.47 0.37
CA ILE A 19 -6.57 -7.52 -0.57
C ILE A 19 -6.69 -6.12 0.02
N PHE A 20 -5.59 -5.39 0.02
CA PHE A 20 -5.57 -3.95 0.25
C PHE A 20 -5.25 -3.28 -1.08
N TYR A 21 -6.26 -2.72 -1.70
CA TYR A 21 -6.18 -2.15 -3.05
C TYR A 21 -6.34 -0.64 -3.03
N TYR A 22 -5.44 0.04 -3.72
CA TYR A 22 -5.45 1.50 -3.81
C TYR A 22 -5.13 1.97 -5.23
N VAL A 23 -5.86 2.96 -5.71
CA VAL A 23 -5.55 3.73 -6.93
C VAL A 23 -5.67 5.21 -6.60
N GLY A 24 -4.64 5.97 -6.89
CA GLY A 24 -4.63 7.42 -6.61
C GLY A 24 -3.22 7.98 -6.51
N HIS A 25 -3.12 9.15 -5.92
CA HIS A 25 -1.82 9.76 -5.63
C HIS A 25 -1.11 9.04 -4.49
N GLY A 26 0.21 8.95 -4.59
CA GLY A 26 1.03 8.34 -3.54
C GLY A 26 2.46 8.84 -3.62
N ALA A 27 3.21 8.49 -2.61
CA ALA A 27 4.63 8.74 -2.48
C ALA A 27 5.30 7.52 -1.85
N GLU A 28 6.60 7.58 -1.63
CA GLU A 28 7.36 6.47 -1.05
C GLU A 28 6.85 6.05 0.33
N ASP A 29 6.21 6.96 1.08
CA ASP A 29 5.83 6.77 2.48
C ASP A 29 4.36 7.06 2.80
N ASN A 30 3.53 7.43 1.80
CA ASN A 30 2.11 7.70 2.05
C ASN A 30 1.22 7.45 0.84
N LEU A 31 -0.07 7.21 1.10
CA LEU A 31 -1.15 7.15 0.12
C LEU A 31 -2.01 8.39 0.24
N ALA A 32 -2.29 9.00 -0.91
CA ALA A 32 -3.04 10.24 -1.09
C ALA A 32 -2.37 11.47 -0.44
N ASP A 33 -2.68 12.65 -0.96
CA ASP A 33 -2.23 13.92 -0.38
C ASP A 33 -2.79 14.11 1.05
N GLU A 34 -3.96 13.53 1.32
CA GLU A 34 -4.59 13.53 2.63
C GLU A 34 -3.96 12.55 3.62
N GLN A 35 -2.94 11.81 3.20
CA GLN A 35 -2.20 10.88 4.06
C GLN A 35 -3.10 9.84 4.74
N ILE A 36 -3.95 9.19 3.95
CA ILE A 36 -4.94 8.22 4.46
C ILE A 36 -4.29 6.95 5.00
N PHE A 37 -3.07 6.63 4.57
CA PHE A 37 -2.24 5.55 5.09
C PHE A 37 -0.77 5.91 4.89
N GLN A 38 0.06 5.66 5.89
CA GLN A 38 1.47 6.04 5.89
C GLN A 38 2.36 4.88 6.35
N SER A 39 3.64 4.95 6.01
CA SER A 39 4.65 3.97 6.45
C SER A 39 4.66 3.76 7.97
N ARG A 40 4.42 4.82 8.75
CA ARG A 40 4.33 4.70 10.22
C ARG A 40 3.13 3.87 10.70
N ASP A 41 2.08 3.75 9.90
CA ASP A 41 0.96 2.88 10.26
C ASP A 41 1.36 1.41 10.17
N ILE A 42 2.23 1.07 9.22
CA ILE A 42 2.73 -0.29 9.03
C ILE A 42 3.44 -0.80 10.29
N THR A 43 4.25 0.04 10.93
CA THR A 43 4.98 -0.35 12.14
C THR A 43 4.07 -0.65 13.32
N ASN A 44 2.85 -0.14 13.30
CA ASN A 44 1.85 -0.36 14.35
C ASN A 44 0.87 -1.49 14.03
N LEU A 45 0.95 -2.09 12.84
CA LEU A 45 0.08 -3.20 12.48
C LEU A 45 0.41 -4.46 13.28
N THR A 46 -0.63 -5.10 13.76
CA THR A 46 -0.57 -6.36 14.51
C THR A 46 -1.48 -7.42 13.92
N ASN A 47 -1.66 -7.39 12.58
CA ASN A 47 -2.50 -8.34 11.88
C ASN A 47 -1.88 -9.74 11.75
N ASP A 48 -0.66 -9.92 12.20
CA ASP A 48 0.06 -11.20 12.32
C ASP A 48 -0.03 -12.04 11.03
N MET A 49 -0.69 -13.18 11.06
CA MET A 49 -0.85 -14.07 9.89
C MET A 49 -1.96 -13.62 8.92
N MET A 50 -2.80 -12.66 9.31
CA MET A 50 -3.89 -12.15 8.47
C MET A 50 -3.39 -11.05 7.53
N ARG A 51 -2.42 -11.37 6.67
CA ARG A 51 -1.73 -10.42 5.81
C ARG A 51 -2.38 -10.33 4.43
N PRO A 52 -2.83 -9.16 4.00
CA PRO A 52 -3.37 -8.96 2.66
C PRO A 52 -2.28 -9.00 1.58
N VAL A 53 -2.70 -9.14 0.33
CA VAL A 53 -1.89 -8.69 -0.81
C VAL A 53 -2.10 -7.17 -0.94
N PHE A 54 -1.01 -6.41 -0.93
CA PHE A 54 -1.06 -4.97 -1.12
C PHE A 54 -0.91 -4.63 -2.60
N ILE A 55 -1.90 -3.95 -3.16
CA ILE A 55 -1.90 -3.55 -4.58
C ILE A 55 -2.12 -2.04 -4.64
N ALA A 56 -1.12 -1.31 -5.13
CA ALA A 56 -1.19 0.14 -5.26
C ALA A 56 -0.76 0.61 -6.65
N PHE A 57 -1.73 1.02 -7.44
CA PHE A 57 -1.48 1.70 -8.71
C PHE A 57 -1.36 3.21 -8.44
N SER A 58 -0.18 3.59 -7.99
CA SER A 58 0.16 4.92 -7.47
C SER A 58 1.62 5.22 -7.73
N CYS A 59 2.04 6.48 -7.57
CA CYS A 59 3.44 6.86 -7.75
C CYS A 59 4.31 6.36 -6.59
N ASP A 60 5.51 5.91 -6.89
CA ASP A 60 6.63 5.72 -5.97
C ASP A 60 6.40 4.84 -4.73
N VAL A 61 5.24 4.23 -4.58
CA VAL A 61 4.91 3.38 -3.42
C VAL A 61 5.80 2.14 -3.35
N GLY A 62 6.28 1.67 -4.48
CA GLY A 62 7.14 0.49 -4.61
C GLY A 62 8.58 0.80 -5.05
N VAL A 63 9.08 2.00 -4.82
CA VAL A 63 10.48 2.36 -5.14
C VAL A 63 11.44 1.47 -4.35
N PHE A 64 12.22 0.64 -5.04
CA PHE A 64 13.13 -0.33 -4.42
C PHE A 64 14.61 0.02 -4.57
N ASP A 65 14.93 1.05 -5.33
CA ASP A 65 16.30 1.47 -5.63
C ASP A 65 16.76 2.70 -4.83
N SER A 66 16.02 3.09 -3.81
CA SER A 66 16.42 4.18 -2.91
C SER A 66 17.50 3.69 -1.94
N PRO A 67 18.69 4.31 -1.93
CA PRO A 67 19.77 3.90 -1.03
C PRO A 67 19.56 4.37 0.41
N SER A 68 18.62 5.26 0.66
CA SER A 68 18.45 5.93 1.95
C SER A 68 17.30 5.39 2.80
N ARG A 69 16.30 4.77 2.19
CA ARG A 69 15.13 4.25 2.92
C ARG A 69 14.36 3.20 2.13
N LEU A 70 13.55 2.41 2.85
CA LEU A 70 12.61 1.46 2.27
C LEU A 70 11.32 2.18 1.86
N SER A 71 10.77 1.80 0.72
CA SER A 71 9.45 2.23 0.28
C SER A 71 8.35 1.64 1.14
N MET A 72 7.13 2.16 1.01
CA MET A 72 5.97 1.61 1.72
C MET A 72 5.75 0.13 1.39
N ALA A 73 5.87 -0.26 0.12
CA ALA A 73 5.70 -1.65 -0.30
C ALA A 73 6.71 -2.59 0.36
N GLU A 74 7.99 -2.18 0.42
CA GLU A 74 9.04 -2.96 1.10
C GLU A 74 8.77 -3.06 2.60
N GLN A 75 8.44 -1.95 3.26
CA GLN A 75 8.13 -1.94 4.69
C GLN A 75 6.91 -2.82 5.00
N PHE A 76 5.90 -2.79 4.13
CA PHE A 76 4.67 -3.57 4.30
C PHE A 76 4.93 -5.08 4.24
N THR A 77 5.80 -5.51 3.33
CA THR A 77 6.15 -6.93 3.18
C THR A 77 7.17 -7.43 4.21
N LEU A 78 7.99 -6.53 4.76
CA LEU A 78 9.04 -6.86 5.73
C LEU A 78 8.61 -6.67 7.19
N ALA A 79 7.40 -6.18 7.45
CA ALA A 79 6.92 -5.95 8.82
C ALA A 79 6.88 -7.24 9.65
N GLU A 80 7.34 -7.15 10.89
CA GLU A 80 7.51 -8.33 11.76
C GLU A 80 6.18 -8.83 12.34
N ASN A 81 5.36 -7.92 12.87
CA ASN A 81 4.14 -8.26 13.63
C ASN A 81 2.87 -8.21 12.76
N GLY A 82 3.01 -7.98 11.49
CA GLY A 82 1.89 -7.84 10.57
C GLY A 82 2.37 -7.42 9.20
N GLY A 83 1.56 -6.62 8.51
CA GLY A 83 1.87 -6.12 7.18
C GLY A 83 1.18 -6.88 6.07
N ALA A 84 1.85 -7.05 4.94
CA ALA A 84 1.32 -7.72 3.75
C ALA A 84 2.13 -8.98 3.41
N ILE A 85 1.49 -9.93 2.74
CA ILE A 85 2.16 -11.14 2.24
C ILE A 85 2.95 -10.86 0.96
N GLY A 86 2.58 -9.82 0.22
CA GLY A 86 3.24 -9.39 -0.99
C GLY A 86 2.68 -8.05 -1.46
N ALA A 87 3.36 -7.43 -2.41
CA ALA A 87 2.95 -6.13 -2.95
C ALA A 87 3.07 -6.08 -4.48
N ILE A 88 2.11 -5.41 -5.11
CA ILE A 88 2.13 -5.05 -6.54
C ILE A 88 2.00 -3.53 -6.61
N CYS A 89 3.09 -2.84 -6.90
CA CYS A 89 3.15 -1.38 -6.84
C CYS A 89 4.03 -0.82 -7.96
N ALA A 90 3.78 0.43 -8.34
CA ALA A 90 4.68 1.15 -9.23
C ALA A 90 6.00 1.48 -8.52
N SER A 91 7.11 1.26 -9.20
CA SER A 91 8.46 1.51 -8.68
C SER A 91 8.98 2.93 -8.96
N GLN A 92 8.23 3.72 -9.71
CA GLN A 92 8.56 5.11 -10.06
C GLN A 92 7.27 5.91 -10.27
N VAL A 93 7.44 7.20 -10.59
CA VAL A 93 6.32 8.07 -10.96
C VAL A 93 5.49 7.42 -12.08
N SER A 94 4.21 7.37 -11.90
CA SER A 94 3.27 6.85 -12.90
C SER A 94 2.06 7.77 -13.03
N PHE A 95 1.32 7.59 -14.12
CA PHE A 95 0.15 8.41 -14.41
C PHE A 95 -1.14 7.60 -14.23
N VAL A 96 -2.23 8.29 -13.91
CA VAL A 96 -3.53 7.67 -13.65
C VAL A 96 -3.99 6.77 -14.79
N THR A 97 -3.90 7.25 -16.03
CA THR A 97 -4.35 6.46 -17.20
C THR A 97 -3.56 5.16 -17.38
N PRO A 98 -2.20 5.16 -17.37
CA PRO A 98 -1.43 3.92 -17.39
C PRO A 98 -1.73 2.99 -16.21
N ASN A 99 -2.02 3.52 -15.02
CA ASN A 99 -2.35 2.71 -13.85
C ASN A 99 -3.71 2.00 -13.98
N HIS A 100 -4.69 2.60 -14.64
CA HIS A 100 -5.99 1.96 -14.86
C HIS A 100 -5.91 0.73 -15.77
N LEU A 101 -5.03 0.73 -16.77
CA LEU A 101 -4.88 -0.40 -17.69
C LEU A 101 -4.44 -1.69 -16.97
N PRO A 102 -3.34 -1.71 -16.21
CA PRO A 102 -2.94 -2.92 -15.48
C PRO A 102 -3.92 -3.29 -14.36
N SER A 103 -4.55 -2.30 -13.72
CA SER A 103 -5.59 -2.55 -12.72
C SER A 103 -6.77 -3.30 -13.32
N ASN A 104 -7.31 -2.82 -14.43
CA ASN A 104 -8.44 -3.47 -15.09
C ASN A 104 -8.05 -4.87 -15.57
N ALA A 105 -6.90 -5.03 -16.20
CA ALA A 105 -6.41 -6.33 -16.65
C ALA A 105 -6.26 -7.32 -15.51
N LEU A 106 -5.74 -6.89 -14.36
CA LEU A 106 -5.57 -7.73 -13.17
C LEU A 106 -6.93 -8.24 -12.68
N PHE A 107 -7.91 -7.35 -12.48
CA PHE A 107 -9.19 -7.73 -11.90
C PHE A 107 -10.12 -8.44 -12.89
N GLU A 108 -10.02 -8.20 -14.18
CA GLU A 108 -10.75 -8.94 -15.21
C GLU A 108 -10.31 -10.40 -15.32
N ASN A 109 -9.09 -10.73 -14.93
CA ASN A 109 -8.50 -12.07 -15.04
C ASN A 109 -8.41 -12.83 -13.71
N LEU A 110 -8.96 -12.27 -12.66
CA LEU A 110 -9.11 -12.97 -11.38
C LEU A 110 -10.40 -13.82 -11.39
#